data_d7f054fc56f67dab7ad374a3931fa8ba
#
_entry.id   d7f054fc56f67dab7ad374a3931fa8ba
#
_cell.length_a   1.000
_cell.length_b   1.000
_cell.length_c   1.000
_cell.angle_alpha   90.00
_cell.angle_beta   90.00
_cell.angle_gamma   90.00
#
_symmetry.space_group_name_H-M   'P 1'
#
loop_
_entity.id
_entity.type
_entity.pdbx_description
1 polymer ?
#
loop_
_entity_poly.entity_id
_entity_poly.type
_entity_poly.pdbx_seq_one_letter_code
_entity_poly.pdbx_strand_id
1 'polypeptide(L)'
;MQGDTPFGLRHYWKSHFVPALTDELIDEIVDCYLARPGDDEVLIEQLHGAALRVQADATAFSRREPSFNVSGLAIWDDATQDVEHIAWARRTAAAVQSHSNSVGGYLNYGAPDEPIERVRAAYGDTNFERLRHLKRRYDPLNLFRFNHNIPPAVV
;
A
#
# COMPACT_ATOMS: atom_id res chain seq x y z
N MET A 1 -1.46 -14.73 13.85
CA MET A 1 -1.32 -13.99 15.12
C MET A 1 -1.16 -12.54 14.71
N GLN A 2 -2.07 -11.68 15.08
CA GLN A 2 -1.93 -10.24 14.87
C GLN A 2 -0.88 -9.79 15.86
N GLY A 3 0.33 -9.48 15.39
CA GLY A 3 1.37 -8.94 16.25
C GLY A 3 0.86 -7.63 16.84
N ASP A 4 0.90 -7.51 18.15
CA ASP A 4 0.67 -6.25 18.81
C ASP A 4 1.70 -5.26 18.29
N THR A 5 1.25 -4.22 17.58
CA THR A 5 2.10 -3.08 17.22
C THR A 5 2.00 -2.05 18.36
N PRO A 6 2.86 -2.13 19.37
CA PRO A 6 2.77 -1.24 20.52
C PRO A 6 3.00 0.21 20.11
N PHE A 7 2.32 1.12 20.80
CA PHE A 7 2.52 2.54 20.64
C PHE A 7 3.98 2.94 20.91
N GLY A 8 4.49 3.87 20.10
CA GLY A 8 5.84 4.42 20.27
C GLY A 8 6.90 3.81 19.36
N LEU A 9 6.56 2.75 18.62
CA LEU A 9 7.44 2.21 17.59
C LEU A 9 7.40 3.06 16.31
N ARG A 10 8.47 2.98 15.56
CA ARG A 10 8.60 3.54 14.21
C ARG A 10 8.05 2.54 13.23
N HIS A 11 7.38 3.04 12.18
CA HIS A 11 6.74 2.21 11.16
C HIS A 11 7.04 2.73 9.77
N TYR A 12 7.35 1.84 8.84
CA TYR A 12 7.40 2.14 7.43
C TYR A 12 6.92 0.92 6.64
N TRP A 13 5.76 1.06 6.02
CA TRP A 13 5.08 -0.04 5.33
C TRP A 13 4.94 0.28 3.85
N LYS A 14 5.16 -0.73 3.02
CA LYS A 14 4.88 -0.65 1.59
C LYS A 14 4.25 -1.95 1.11
N SER A 15 3.27 -1.82 0.22
CA SER A 15 2.57 -2.97 -0.35
C SER A 15 2.48 -2.89 -1.87
N HIS A 16 2.29 -4.05 -2.48
CA HIS A 16 1.94 -4.17 -3.89
C HIS A 16 0.96 -5.31 -4.11
N PHE A 17 0.07 -5.16 -5.12
CA PHE A 17 -0.83 -6.24 -5.51
C PHE A 17 -0.22 -7.05 -6.63
N VAL A 18 -0.35 -8.38 -6.55
CA VAL A 18 0.01 -9.34 -7.59
C VAL A 18 -1.18 -10.25 -7.92
N PRO A 19 -1.34 -10.68 -9.18
CA PRO A 19 -2.47 -11.53 -9.57
C PRO A 19 -2.33 -12.97 -9.05
N ALA A 20 -1.11 -13.43 -8.84
CA ALA A 20 -0.79 -14.80 -8.38
C ALA A 20 0.51 -14.81 -7.58
N LEU A 21 0.65 -15.80 -6.72
CA LEU A 21 1.92 -16.16 -6.07
C LEU A 21 2.56 -17.25 -6.92
N THR A 22 3.49 -16.88 -7.81
CA THR A 22 4.30 -17.82 -8.57
C THR A 22 5.46 -18.34 -7.71
N ASP A 23 6.06 -19.44 -8.10
CA ASP A 23 7.20 -20.01 -7.35
C ASP A 23 8.36 -19.01 -7.30
N GLU A 24 8.63 -18.31 -8.39
CA GLU A 24 9.67 -17.27 -8.46
C GLU A 24 9.38 -16.10 -7.51
N LEU A 25 8.13 -15.65 -7.44
CA LEU A 25 7.75 -14.59 -6.48
C LEU A 25 7.83 -15.09 -5.04
N ILE A 26 7.43 -16.33 -4.78
CA ILE A 26 7.54 -16.93 -3.44
C ILE A 26 9.00 -16.99 -3.00
N ASP A 27 9.90 -17.41 -3.86
CA ASP A 27 11.34 -17.45 -3.58
C ASP A 27 11.88 -16.06 -3.27
N GLU A 28 11.52 -15.03 -4.05
CA GLU A 28 11.92 -13.64 -3.78
C GLU A 28 11.34 -13.10 -2.46
N ILE A 29 10.10 -13.44 -2.13
CA ILE A 29 9.48 -13.06 -0.85
C ILE A 29 10.24 -13.72 0.32
N VAL A 30 10.60 -14.99 0.18
CA VAL A 30 11.39 -15.73 1.20
C VAL A 30 12.76 -15.08 1.37
N ASP A 31 13.44 -14.74 0.28
CA ASP A 31 14.73 -14.04 0.32
C ASP A 31 14.62 -12.67 1.02
N CYS A 32 13.59 -11.89 0.70
CA CYS A 32 13.31 -10.63 1.37
C CYS A 32 13.07 -10.82 2.88
N TYR A 33 12.28 -11.84 3.24
CA TYR A 33 11.98 -12.15 4.63
C TYR A 33 13.22 -12.58 5.41
N LEU A 34 14.08 -13.40 4.82
CA LEU A 34 15.33 -13.86 5.45
C LEU A 34 16.34 -12.71 5.62
N ALA A 35 16.30 -11.71 4.74
CA ALA A 35 17.17 -10.52 4.78
C ALA A 35 16.57 -9.34 5.58
N ARG A 36 15.49 -9.56 6.34
CA ARG A 36 14.87 -8.51 7.12
C ARG A 36 15.74 -8.05 8.28
N PRO A 37 15.78 -6.78 8.60
CA PRO A 37 16.34 -6.30 9.86
C PRO A 37 15.34 -6.56 11.00
N GLY A 38 15.84 -7.08 12.13
CA GLY A 38 15.01 -7.28 13.32
C GLY A 38 13.76 -8.14 13.12
N ASP A 39 12.64 -7.66 13.67
CA ASP A 39 11.33 -8.35 13.67
C ASP A 39 10.39 -7.86 12.56
N ASP A 40 10.91 -7.25 11.51
CA ASP A 40 10.12 -6.83 10.35
C ASP A 40 9.37 -8.02 9.74
N GLU A 41 8.18 -7.77 9.19
CA GLU A 41 7.28 -8.81 8.73
C GLU A 41 6.93 -8.66 7.24
N VAL A 42 6.65 -9.79 6.58
CA VAL A 42 5.96 -9.82 5.29
C VAL A 42 4.53 -10.30 5.52
N LEU A 43 3.56 -9.47 5.16
CA LEU A 43 2.15 -9.80 5.22
C LEU A 43 1.62 -10.12 3.82
N ILE A 44 0.92 -11.26 3.68
CA ILE A 44 0.25 -11.66 2.44
C ILE A 44 -1.24 -11.78 2.71
N GLU A 45 -2.04 -10.98 2.00
CA GLU A 45 -3.50 -10.98 2.11
C GLU A 45 -4.13 -11.36 0.78
N GLN A 46 -4.98 -12.37 0.77
CA GLN A 46 -5.71 -12.77 -0.42
C GLN A 46 -7.00 -11.97 -0.57
N LEU A 47 -7.15 -11.29 -1.70
CA LEU A 47 -8.38 -10.59 -2.08
C LEU A 47 -9.24 -11.49 -2.97
N HIS A 48 -10.37 -11.97 -2.42
CA HIS A 48 -11.29 -12.87 -3.13
C HIS A 48 -12.71 -12.83 -2.54
N GLY A 49 -13.61 -13.67 -3.09
CA GLY A 49 -14.93 -13.93 -2.52
C GLY A 49 -15.85 -12.71 -2.53
N ALA A 50 -16.39 -12.32 -1.39
CA ALA A 50 -17.36 -11.25 -1.25
C ALA A 50 -16.83 -9.88 -1.72
N ALA A 51 -15.54 -9.61 -1.50
CA ALA A 51 -14.91 -8.34 -1.89
C ALA A 51 -14.94 -8.12 -3.41
N LEU A 52 -14.92 -9.18 -4.20
CA LEU A 52 -14.92 -9.13 -5.67
C LEU A 52 -16.32 -8.98 -6.29
N ARG A 53 -17.39 -9.21 -5.51
CA ARG A 53 -18.76 -9.06 -5.99
C ARG A 53 -19.28 -7.62 -6.03
N VAL A 54 -18.49 -6.70 -5.48
CA VAL A 54 -18.80 -5.26 -5.47
C VAL A 54 -18.25 -4.62 -6.75
N GLN A 55 -19.02 -3.75 -7.40
CA GLN A 55 -18.55 -3.00 -8.57
C GLN A 55 -17.34 -2.14 -8.22
N ALA A 56 -16.39 -1.99 -9.16
CA ALA A 56 -15.14 -1.26 -8.90
C ALA A 56 -15.36 0.24 -8.59
N ASP A 57 -16.45 0.82 -9.09
CA ASP A 57 -16.81 2.22 -8.89
C ASP A 57 -17.83 2.45 -7.75
N ALA A 58 -18.32 1.38 -7.11
CA ALA A 58 -19.34 1.50 -6.05
C ALA A 58 -18.78 2.11 -4.76
N THR A 59 -17.47 1.98 -4.52
CA THR A 59 -16.78 2.51 -3.34
C THR A 59 -15.44 3.12 -3.74
N ALA A 60 -14.76 3.80 -2.80
CA ALA A 60 -13.41 4.30 -3.05
C ALA A 60 -12.38 3.19 -3.32
N PHE A 61 -12.57 2.00 -2.73
CA PHE A 61 -11.72 0.84 -2.99
C PHE A 61 -12.07 0.24 -4.37
N SER A 62 -11.21 0.45 -5.36
CA SER A 62 -11.46 0.09 -6.76
C SER A 62 -11.04 -1.32 -7.15
N ARG A 63 -10.12 -1.93 -6.39
CA ARG A 63 -9.59 -3.26 -6.75
C ARG A 63 -10.62 -4.35 -6.46
N ARG A 64 -11.12 -4.98 -7.53
CA ARG A 64 -12.16 -6.02 -7.47
C ARG A 64 -11.79 -7.26 -8.26
N GLU A 65 -10.49 -7.43 -8.53
CA GLU A 65 -9.95 -8.60 -9.21
C GLU A 65 -9.28 -9.54 -8.20
N PRO A 66 -9.32 -10.88 -8.41
CA PRO A 66 -8.58 -11.82 -7.59
C PRO A 66 -7.10 -11.42 -7.56
N SER A 67 -6.56 -11.28 -6.38
CA SER A 67 -5.18 -10.85 -6.21
C SER A 67 -4.67 -11.12 -4.80
N PHE A 68 -3.37 -10.99 -4.63
CA PHE A 68 -2.71 -10.97 -3.33
C PHE A 68 -2.11 -9.60 -3.08
N ASN A 69 -2.36 -9.03 -1.91
CA ASN A 69 -1.63 -7.87 -1.42
C ASN A 69 -0.44 -8.38 -0.62
N VAL A 70 0.77 -8.07 -1.09
CA VAL A 70 2.02 -8.43 -0.41
C VAL A 70 2.65 -7.17 0.13
N SER A 71 2.92 -7.14 1.43
CA SER A 71 3.36 -5.97 2.17
C SER A 71 4.63 -6.25 2.95
N GLY A 72 5.63 -5.39 2.82
CA GLY A 72 6.75 -5.30 3.75
C GLY A 72 6.38 -4.36 4.89
N LEU A 73 6.30 -4.88 6.10
CA LEU A 73 5.93 -4.16 7.32
C LEU A 73 7.16 -3.98 8.19
N ALA A 74 7.87 -2.86 8.01
CA ALA A 74 9.01 -2.51 8.85
C ALA A 74 8.54 -1.84 10.15
N ILE A 75 9.01 -2.36 11.30
CA ILE A 75 8.64 -1.94 12.64
C ILE A 75 9.86 -1.99 13.54
N TRP A 76 10.28 -0.85 14.10
CA TRP A 76 11.49 -0.77 14.93
C TRP A 76 11.35 0.36 15.96
N ASP A 77 12.30 0.50 16.88
CA ASP A 77 12.29 1.51 17.93
C ASP A 77 13.39 2.57 17.79
N ASP A 78 14.60 2.18 17.38
CA ASP A 78 15.76 3.07 17.33
C ASP A 78 15.83 3.86 16.01
N ALA A 79 15.74 5.18 16.10
CA ALA A 79 15.82 6.08 14.95
C ALA A 79 17.12 5.93 14.13
N THR A 80 18.20 5.44 14.73
CA THR A 80 19.46 5.19 13.99
C THR A 80 19.34 4.08 12.96
N GLN A 81 18.33 3.22 13.06
CA GLN A 81 18.06 2.09 12.17
C GLN A 81 17.07 2.44 11.04
N ASP A 82 16.56 3.67 10.97
CA ASP A 82 15.58 4.12 9.95
C ASP A 82 15.98 3.72 8.52
N VAL A 83 17.24 3.98 8.17
CA VAL A 83 17.73 3.73 6.81
C VAL A 83 17.64 2.27 6.42
N GLU A 84 17.96 1.37 7.32
CA GLU A 84 17.98 -0.07 7.10
C GLU A 84 16.57 -0.62 6.93
N HIS A 85 15.67 -0.33 7.88
CA HIS A 85 14.28 -0.79 7.89
C HIS A 85 13.48 -0.23 6.69
N ILE A 86 13.62 1.07 6.42
CA ILE A 86 12.98 1.71 5.27
C ILE A 86 13.50 1.12 3.95
N ALA A 87 14.81 0.90 3.83
CA ALA A 87 15.40 0.30 2.64
C ALA A 87 14.90 -1.13 2.42
N TRP A 88 14.75 -1.92 3.49
CA TRP A 88 14.21 -3.27 3.40
C TRP A 88 12.76 -3.27 2.88
N ALA A 89 11.86 -2.49 3.48
CA ALA A 89 10.47 -2.43 3.04
C ALA A 89 10.33 -1.96 1.58
N ARG A 90 11.18 -1.01 1.15
CA ARG A 90 11.22 -0.57 -0.25
C ARG A 90 11.72 -1.67 -1.20
N ARG A 91 12.76 -2.42 -0.82
CA ARG A 91 13.25 -3.57 -1.61
C ARG A 91 12.18 -4.65 -1.74
N THR A 92 11.53 -5.01 -0.63
CA THR A 92 10.44 -5.99 -0.63
C THR A 92 9.30 -5.57 -1.57
N ALA A 93 8.85 -4.31 -1.49
CA ALA A 93 7.82 -3.80 -2.40
C ALA A 93 8.27 -3.77 -3.87
N ALA A 94 9.54 -3.47 -4.14
CA ALA A 94 10.09 -3.47 -5.50
C ALA A 94 10.18 -4.89 -6.08
N ALA A 95 10.60 -5.88 -5.29
CA ALA A 95 10.60 -7.29 -5.68
C ALA A 95 9.19 -7.74 -6.08
N VAL A 96 8.19 -7.48 -5.23
CA VAL A 96 6.78 -7.80 -5.53
C VAL A 96 6.28 -7.08 -6.78
N GLN A 97 6.66 -5.82 -6.97
CA GLN A 97 6.27 -5.02 -8.14
C GLN A 97 6.79 -5.60 -9.46
N SER A 98 7.97 -6.23 -9.47
CA SER A 98 8.54 -6.83 -10.68
C SER A 98 7.68 -7.97 -11.25
N HIS A 99 6.84 -8.59 -10.43
CA HIS A 99 5.88 -9.65 -10.81
C HIS A 99 4.47 -9.14 -11.09
N SER A 100 4.28 -7.81 -11.15
CA SER A 100 2.96 -7.20 -11.32
C SER A 100 2.93 -6.26 -12.51
N ASN A 101 1.87 -6.34 -13.30
CA ASN A 101 1.56 -5.36 -14.34
C ASN A 101 0.76 -4.16 -13.80
N SER A 102 0.43 -4.13 -12.51
CA SER A 102 -0.35 -3.06 -11.90
C SER A 102 0.54 -2.05 -11.19
N VAL A 103 0.15 -0.79 -11.23
CA VAL A 103 0.76 0.29 -10.47
C VAL A 103 -0.07 0.50 -9.20
N GLY A 104 0.58 0.50 -8.04
CA GLY A 104 -0.06 0.81 -6.76
C GLY A 104 -0.24 -0.38 -5.83
N GLY A 105 -0.34 -0.05 -4.56
CA GLY A 105 -0.57 -0.97 -3.45
C GLY A 105 -1.81 -0.58 -2.65
N TYR A 106 -2.00 -1.19 -1.49
CA TYR A 106 -3.06 -0.82 -0.58
C TYR A 106 -2.63 0.42 0.21
N LEU A 107 -3.30 1.55 0.00
CA LEU A 107 -2.89 2.84 0.57
C LEU A 107 -2.85 2.86 2.11
N ASN A 108 -3.68 2.05 2.78
CA ASN A 108 -3.61 1.96 4.24
C ASN A 108 -2.28 1.38 4.75
N TYR A 109 -1.54 0.68 3.87
CA TYR A 109 -0.18 0.18 4.10
C TYR A 109 0.86 1.01 3.32
N GLY A 110 0.47 2.18 2.83
CA GLY A 110 1.35 3.09 2.11
C GLY A 110 2.11 4.00 3.07
N ALA A 111 3.38 4.22 2.79
CA ALA A 111 4.20 5.19 3.51
C ALA A 111 3.82 6.64 3.11
N PRO A 112 4.13 7.65 3.93
CA PRO A 112 3.80 9.04 3.65
C PRO A 112 4.43 9.61 2.38
N ASP A 113 5.46 8.95 1.84
CA ASP A 113 6.21 9.33 0.64
C ASP A 113 5.66 8.72 -0.67
N GLU A 114 4.41 8.21 -0.67
CA GLU A 114 3.80 7.70 -1.89
C GLU A 114 3.55 8.82 -2.91
N PRO A 115 4.07 8.69 -4.17
CA PRO A 115 3.79 9.64 -5.22
C PRO A 115 2.30 9.72 -5.54
N ILE A 116 1.84 10.90 -5.97
CA ILE A 116 0.41 11.13 -6.29
C ILE A 116 -0.10 10.18 -7.38
N GLU A 117 0.76 9.78 -8.31
CA GLU A 117 0.44 8.82 -9.38
C GLU A 117 0.08 7.45 -8.81
N ARG A 118 0.77 7.00 -7.76
CA ARG A 118 0.44 5.74 -7.06
C ARG A 118 -0.83 5.86 -6.25
N VAL A 119 -1.07 7.02 -5.60
CA VAL A 119 -2.32 7.31 -4.90
C VAL A 119 -3.49 7.27 -5.88
N ARG A 120 -3.36 7.92 -7.05
CA ARG A 120 -4.37 7.88 -8.12
C ARG A 120 -4.61 6.46 -8.62
N ALA A 121 -3.55 5.70 -8.91
CA ALA A 121 -3.65 4.33 -9.38
C ALA A 121 -4.35 3.40 -8.39
N ALA A 122 -4.16 3.59 -7.07
CA ALA A 122 -4.82 2.79 -6.04
C ALA A 122 -6.34 2.99 -6.00
N TYR A 123 -6.83 4.19 -6.30
CA TYR A 123 -8.27 4.47 -6.41
C TYR A 123 -8.84 4.15 -7.80
N GLY A 124 -8.00 4.14 -8.84
CA GLY A 124 -8.40 4.17 -10.24
C GLY A 124 -8.91 5.55 -10.67
N ASP A 125 -8.77 5.88 -11.96
CA ASP A 125 -9.03 7.23 -12.47
C ASP A 125 -10.44 7.73 -12.15
N THR A 126 -11.46 6.90 -12.39
CA THR A 126 -12.87 7.27 -12.17
C THR A 126 -13.14 7.61 -10.70
N ASN A 127 -12.72 6.76 -9.78
CA ASN A 127 -12.93 6.99 -8.35
C ASN A 127 -12.09 8.16 -7.84
N PHE A 128 -10.84 8.31 -8.33
CA PHE A 128 -9.99 9.40 -7.94
C PHE A 128 -10.60 10.77 -8.32
N GLU A 129 -11.14 10.92 -9.54
CA GLU A 129 -11.83 12.15 -9.94
C GLU A 129 -13.11 12.40 -9.12
N ARG A 130 -13.91 11.35 -8.84
CA ARG A 130 -15.07 11.50 -7.93
C ARG A 130 -14.65 11.97 -6.54
N LEU A 131 -13.56 11.44 -5.99
CA LEU A 131 -13.01 11.86 -4.70
C LEU A 131 -12.52 13.30 -4.74
N ARG A 132 -11.89 13.77 -5.83
CA ARG A 132 -11.51 15.16 -6.04
C ARG A 132 -12.71 16.11 -6.03
N HIS A 133 -13.83 15.73 -6.69
CA HIS A 133 -15.07 16.50 -6.66
C HIS A 133 -15.70 16.54 -5.27
N LEU A 134 -15.70 15.42 -4.54
CA LEU A 134 -16.12 15.39 -3.14
C LEU A 134 -15.23 16.30 -2.27
N LYS A 135 -13.92 16.22 -2.45
CA LYS A 135 -12.95 17.08 -1.76
C LYS A 135 -13.22 18.54 -2.04
N ARG A 136 -13.49 18.91 -3.31
CA ARG A 136 -13.86 20.29 -3.68
C ARG A 136 -15.12 20.77 -2.96
N ARG A 137 -16.10 19.88 -2.79
CA ARG A 137 -17.36 20.22 -2.13
C ARG A 137 -17.21 20.42 -0.62
N TYR A 138 -16.45 19.55 0.06
CA TYR A 138 -16.41 19.51 1.53
C TYR A 138 -15.16 20.15 2.13
N ASP A 139 -14.07 20.25 1.38
CA ASP A 139 -12.80 20.83 1.80
C ASP A 139 -12.13 21.57 0.63
N PRO A 140 -12.75 22.65 0.10
CA PRO A 140 -12.25 23.36 -1.09
C PRO A 140 -10.89 24.04 -0.85
N LEU A 141 -10.53 24.34 0.39
CA LEU A 141 -9.25 24.94 0.77
C LEU A 141 -8.17 23.90 1.06
N ASN A 142 -8.50 22.60 0.93
CA ASN A 142 -7.57 21.51 1.20
C ASN A 142 -6.92 21.59 2.59
N LEU A 143 -7.72 21.85 3.62
CA LEU A 143 -7.26 21.94 5.01
C LEU A 143 -6.83 20.58 5.54
N PHE A 144 -7.58 19.49 5.20
CA PHE A 144 -7.29 18.09 5.53
C PHE A 144 -6.41 17.49 4.44
N ARG A 145 -5.08 17.70 4.50
CA ARG A 145 -4.12 17.38 3.45
C ARG A 145 -2.98 16.45 3.90
N PHE A 146 -3.09 15.89 5.09
CA PHE A 146 -2.09 14.96 5.59
C PHE A 146 -2.28 13.56 4.99
N ASN A 147 -1.26 12.71 5.09
CA ASN A 147 -1.20 11.38 4.51
C ASN A 147 -1.33 11.42 2.96
N HIS A 148 -2.10 10.51 2.38
CA HIS A 148 -2.31 10.44 0.93
C HIS A 148 -3.35 11.46 0.48
N ASN A 149 -2.94 12.73 0.41
CA ASN A 149 -3.85 13.82 0.05
C ASN A 149 -4.46 13.63 -1.35
N ILE A 150 -5.77 13.82 -1.44
CA ILE A 150 -6.50 13.96 -2.70
C ILE A 150 -6.78 15.44 -2.91
N PRO A 151 -6.11 16.13 -3.86
CA PRO A 151 -6.33 17.55 -4.07
C PRO A 151 -7.74 17.82 -4.60
N PRO A 152 -8.38 18.96 -4.21
CA PRO A 152 -9.67 19.36 -4.75
C PRO A 152 -9.65 19.47 -6.28
N ALA A 153 -10.77 19.12 -6.95
CA ALA A 153 -10.91 19.38 -8.38
C ALA A 153 -10.79 20.86 -8.69
N VAL A 154 -10.13 21.21 -9.78
CA VAL A 154 -10.10 22.57 -10.33
C VAL A 154 -11.43 22.83 -11.04
N VAL A 155 -11.92 24.06 -11.00
CA VAL A 155 -13.13 24.50 -11.73
C VAL A 155 -12.76 24.73 -13.18
#